data_80f6d9c7ee01f9fbf02c7aa2c6bcd85b
#
_entry.id   80f6d9c7ee01f9fbf02c7aa2c6bcd85b
#
_cell.length_a   1.000
_cell.length_b   1.000
_cell.length_c   1.000
_cell.angle_alpha   90.00
_cell.angle_beta   90.00
_cell.angle_gamma   90.00
#
_symmetry.space_group_name_H-M   'P 1'
#
loop_
_entity.id
_entity.type
_entity.pdbx_description
1 polymer ?
#
loop_
_entity_poly.entity_id
_entity_poly.type
_entity_poly.pdbx_seq_one_letter_code
_entity_poly.pdbx_strand_id
1 'polypeptide(L)'
;MITVFTPTFNRAYIIDKLYQSLLTQTNKDFEWIVVDDGSTDNTEDYFKEILKKDNPFKILYVKQENGGKHRAVNRGVQLAHGELFFIVDSDDYLLDDAIAKLSEWVNGLDDSKKWAGVSGAKGYTTEKHVGGVYEHAPYVDARNNERDKYNLGGDKAEAYFTDVLKKYPFPEFEGEKFITEEVVWNAIARDGYYLRWYKDIIYICDYLEDGLTKSGDAKCIANPQGVLYWAKIQLQVFPRNKRRRFSVINKYYETVKNNKNINVISKELGVSKFYIRIAIFAVKLGRLIRR
;
A
#
# COMPACT_ATOMS: atom_id res chain seq x y z
N MET A 1 -8.71 20.04 -0.06
CA MET A 1 -7.45 19.78 0.70
C MET A 1 -7.10 18.31 0.67
N ILE A 2 -5.81 17.95 0.56
CA ILE A 2 -5.28 16.58 0.56
C ILE A 2 -4.47 16.35 1.85
N THR A 3 -4.57 15.18 2.48
CA THR A 3 -3.61 14.73 3.49
C THR A 3 -2.53 13.92 2.79
N VAL A 4 -1.31 14.43 2.70
CA VAL A 4 -0.11 13.65 2.41
C VAL A 4 0.29 12.96 3.71
N PHE A 5 0.37 11.64 3.69
CA PHE A 5 0.68 10.83 4.87
C PHE A 5 1.97 10.04 4.68
N THR A 6 2.86 10.11 5.66
CA THR A 6 4.13 9.40 5.64
C THR A 6 4.31 8.56 6.90
N PRO A 7 4.30 7.22 6.79
CA PRO A 7 4.79 6.35 7.84
C PRO A 7 6.33 6.36 7.81
N THR A 8 6.98 6.55 8.96
CA THR A 8 8.44 6.57 9.02
C THR A 8 8.99 5.73 10.16
N PHE A 9 10.16 5.13 9.96
CA PHE A 9 10.92 4.42 10.99
C PHE A 9 12.40 4.43 10.63
N ASN A 10 13.23 5.13 11.45
CA ASN A 10 14.69 5.26 11.25
C ASN A 10 15.06 5.80 9.85
N ARG A 11 14.51 6.96 9.47
CA ARG A 11 14.68 7.57 8.13
C ARG A 11 15.24 9.00 8.17
N ALA A 12 15.87 9.42 9.29
CA ALA A 12 16.48 10.75 9.39
C ALA A 12 17.44 11.07 8.22
N TYR A 13 18.11 10.06 7.68
CA TYR A 13 19.12 10.21 6.63
C TYR A 13 18.55 10.49 5.24
N ILE A 14 17.25 10.27 5.00
CA ILE A 14 16.66 10.37 3.66
C ILE A 14 15.36 11.18 3.58
N ILE A 15 14.63 11.31 4.68
CA ILE A 15 13.28 11.92 4.69
C ILE A 15 13.26 13.38 4.22
N ASP A 16 14.42 14.06 4.26
CA ASP A 16 14.55 15.44 3.73
C ASP A 16 14.22 15.52 2.24
N LYS A 17 14.52 14.49 1.45
CA LYS A 17 14.18 14.44 0.02
C LYS A 17 12.66 14.58 -0.21
N LEU A 18 11.86 13.86 0.59
CA LEU A 18 10.42 14.01 0.55
C LEU A 18 9.98 15.42 0.97
N TYR A 19 10.51 15.92 2.09
CA TYR A 19 10.18 17.27 2.56
C TYR A 19 10.46 18.35 1.50
N GLN A 20 11.62 18.31 0.83
CA GLN A 20 11.95 19.24 -0.25
C GLN A 20 10.95 19.14 -1.42
N SER A 21 10.54 17.92 -1.80
CA SER A 21 9.54 17.73 -2.85
C SER A 21 8.14 18.24 -2.48
N LEU A 22 7.80 18.32 -1.19
CA LEU A 22 6.57 18.95 -0.72
C LEU A 22 6.66 20.47 -0.74
N LEU A 23 7.86 21.02 -0.47
CA LEU A 23 8.08 22.46 -0.57
C LEU A 23 7.98 22.98 -2.01
N THR A 24 8.29 22.17 -3.02
CA THR A 24 8.22 22.56 -4.44
C THR A 24 6.83 22.35 -5.06
N GLN A 25 5.88 21.67 -4.38
CA GLN A 25 4.54 21.45 -4.93
C GLN A 25 3.89 22.75 -5.43
N THR A 26 3.32 22.71 -6.64
CA THR A 26 2.65 23.87 -7.25
C THR A 26 1.32 24.20 -6.57
N ASN A 27 0.63 23.22 -6.00
CA ASN A 27 -0.57 23.38 -5.19
C ASN A 27 -0.23 23.10 -3.72
N LYS A 28 -0.47 24.08 -2.83
CA LYS A 28 -0.21 24.01 -1.38
C LYS A 28 -1.45 23.65 -0.55
N ASP A 29 -2.57 23.32 -1.18
CA ASP A 29 -3.80 22.92 -0.46
C ASP A 29 -3.72 21.47 0.05
N PHE A 30 -2.71 21.24 0.92
CA PHE A 30 -2.51 19.96 1.60
C PHE A 30 -1.94 20.15 3.01
N GLU A 31 -2.11 19.13 3.83
CA GLU A 31 -1.36 18.95 5.09
C GLU A 31 -0.41 17.75 4.95
N TRP A 32 0.70 17.76 5.68
CA TRP A 32 1.62 16.62 5.78
C TRP A 32 1.55 16.00 7.18
N ILE A 33 1.04 14.79 7.27
CA ILE A 33 0.99 14.01 8.52
C ILE A 33 2.06 12.94 8.47
N VAL A 34 2.94 12.94 9.48
CA VAL A 34 3.99 11.95 9.65
C VAL A 34 3.74 11.18 10.93
N VAL A 35 3.62 9.86 10.80
CA VAL A 35 3.58 8.97 11.96
C VAL A 35 4.90 8.21 12.03
N ASP A 36 5.69 8.55 13.04
CA ASP A 36 6.95 7.87 13.38
C ASP A 36 6.64 6.61 14.20
N ASP A 37 6.89 5.47 13.61
CA ASP A 37 6.65 4.15 14.19
C ASP A 37 7.78 3.73 15.17
N GLY A 38 8.20 4.64 16.04
CA GLY A 38 9.14 4.38 17.12
C GLY A 38 10.61 4.47 16.72
N SER A 39 11.00 5.42 15.88
CA SER A 39 12.40 5.66 15.49
C SER A 39 13.31 5.85 16.69
N THR A 40 14.52 5.34 16.56
CA THR A 40 15.62 5.43 17.55
C THR A 40 16.81 6.23 17.04
N ASP A 41 16.76 6.65 15.77
CA ASP A 41 17.72 7.56 15.15
C ASP A 41 17.30 9.04 15.36
N ASN A 42 17.91 9.96 14.61
CA ASN A 42 17.65 11.40 14.70
C ASN A 42 16.36 11.84 13.96
N THR A 43 15.43 10.93 13.62
CA THR A 43 14.19 11.28 12.90
C THR A 43 13.35 12.29 13.69
N GLU A 44 13.19 12.10 15.00
CA GLU A 44 12.45 13.03 15.85
C GLU A 44 13.09 14.43 15.90
N ASP A 45 14.41 14.49 16.00
CA ASP A 45 15.13 15.77 16.05
C ASP A 45 15.06 16.50 14.71
N TYR A 46 15.11 15.77 13.58
CA TYR A 46 14.85 16.34 12.26
C TYR A 46 13.48 17.03 12.21
N PHE A 47 12.41 16.37 12.68
CA PHE A 47 11.07 16.97 12.67
C PHE A 47 10.95 18.15 13.65
N LYS A 48 11.60 18.12 14.81
CA LYS A 48 11.67 19.29 15.71
C LYS A 48 12.25 20.53 15.01
N GLU A 49 13.24 20.35 14.12
CA GLU A 49 13.84 21.47 13.40
C GLU A 49 12.96 21.99 12.26
N ILE A 50 12.35 21.10 11.46
CA ILE A 50 11.49 21.59 10.37
C ILE A 50 10.18 22.21 10.85
N LEU A 51 9.67 21.80 12.00
CA LEU A 51 8.47 22.39 12.61
C LEU A 51 8.69 23.84 13.13
N LYS A 52 9.94 24.28 13.31
CA LYS A 52 10.28 25.68 13.65
C LYS A 52 10.27 26.61 12.44
N LYS A 53 10.30 26.05 11.22
CA LYS A 53 10.35 26.82 9.97
C LYS A 53 8.94 27.34 9.61
N ASP A 54 8.91 28.44 8.87
CA ASP A 54 7.69 28.92 8.23
C ASP A 54 7.36 28.03 7.01
N ASN A 55 6.53 27.03 7.23
CA ASN A 55 6.17 26.05 6.20
C ASN A 55 4.91 26.51 5.44
N PRO A 56 4.86 26.37 4.10
CA PRO A 56 3.72 26.80 3.29
C PRO A 56 2.51 25.86 3.40
N PHE A 57 2.59 24.82 4.23
CA PHE A 57 1.53 23.86 4.55
C PHE A 57 1.67 23.40 6.00
N LYS A 58 0.58 22.87 6.55
CA LYS A 58 0.58 22.35 7.93
C LYS A 58 1.35 21.01 7.99
N ILE A 59 2.21 20.88 8.99
CA ILE A 59 2.93 19.64 9.30
C ILE A 59 2.48 19.13 10.67
N LEU A 60 2.11 17.87 10.76
CA LEU A 60 1.83 17.17 12.01
C LEU A 60 2.76 15.97 12.13
N TYR A 61 3.67 16.01 13.10
CA TYR A 61 4.52 14.88 13.46
C TYR A 61 4.02 14.22 14.73
N VAL A 62 3.82 12.91 14.70
CA VAL A 62 3.37 12.11 15.84
C VAL A 62 4.20 10.84 15.94
N LYS A 63 4.81 10.61 17.13
CA LYS A 63 5.55 9.37 17.42
C LYS A 63 4.67 8.37 18.15
N GLN A 64 4.86 7.09 17.85
CA GLN A 64 4.19 5.97 18.51
C GLN A 64 5.20 4.87 18.86
N GLU A 65 4.78 3.89 19.67
CA GLU A 65 5.52 2.65 19.84
C GLU A 65 5.57 1.86 18.53
N ASN A 66 6.73 1.24 18.23
CA ASN A 66 6.92 0.49 16.99
C ASN A 66 5.93 -0.67 16.86
N GLY A 67 4.99 -0.53 15.97
CA GLY A 67 3.90 -1.48 15.72
C GLY A 67 3.76 -1.92 14.27
N GLY A 68 4.56 -1.36 13.35
CA GLY A 68 4.53 -1.63 11.91
C GLY A 68 3.71 -0.61 11.11
N LYS A 69 4.06 -0.47 9.82
CA LYS A 69 3.49 0.51 8.88
C LYS A 69 1.96 0.57 8.92
N HIS A 70 1.28 -0.56 8.99
CA HIS A 70 -0.19 -0.63 8.97
C HIS A 70 -0.84 0.10 10.17
N ARG A 71 -0.24 0.02 11.38
CA ARG A 71 -0.72 0.77 12.55
C ARG A 71 -0.46 2.27 12.40
N ALA A 72 0.69 2.63 11.83
CA ALA A 72 0.97 4.02 11.50
C ALA A 72 -0.06 4.58 10.51
N VAL A 73 -0.44 3.80 9.47
CA VAL A 73 -1.49 4.17 8.51
C VAL A 73 -2.84 4.33 9.21
N ASN A 74 -3.27 3.36 10.05
CA ASN A 74 -4.51 3.48 10.81
C ASN A 74 -4.55 4.78 11.62
N ARG A 75 -3.44 5.10 12.33
CA ARG A 75 -3.34 6.34 13.12
C ARG A 75 -3.38 7.58 12.23
N GLY A 76 -2.66 7.56 11.10
CA GLY A 76 -2.66 8.66 10.13
C GLY A 76 -4.05 8.95 9.58
N VAL A 77 -4.82 7.91 9.22
CA VAL A 77 -6.21 8.05 8.73
C VAL A 77 -7.12 8.70 9.78
N GLN A 78 -6.93 8.41 11.08
CA GLN A 78 -7.71 9.05 12.15
C GLN A 78 -7.34 10.53 12.37
N LEU A 79 -6.09 10.90 12.08
CA LEU A 79 -5.59 12.27 12.23
C LEU A 79 -5.86 13.14 10.99
N ALA A 80 -6.21 12.53 9.85
CA ALA A 80 -6.36 13.20 8.57
C ALA A 80 -7.60 14.10 8.52
N HIS A 81 -7.40 15.33 8.00
CA HIS A 81 -8.44 16.32 7.74
C HIS A 81 -8.72 16.47 6.24
N GLY A 82 -7.79 16.03 5.37
CA GLY A 82 -7.96 16.09 3.92
C GLY A 82 -9.08 15.16 3.42
N GLU A 83 -9.75 15.55 2.35
CA GLU A 83 -10.73 14.72 1.65
C GLU A 83 -10.06 13.46 1.08
N LEU A 84 -8.86 13.63 0.48
CA LEU A 84 -8.01 12.54 0.03
C LEU A 84 -6.90 12.27 1.05
N PHE A 85 -6.58 10.99 1.22
CA PHE A 85 -5.45 10.48 1.97
C PHE A 85 -4.47 9.82 1.02
N PHE A 86 -3.29 10.43 0.86
CA PHE A 86 -2.26 10.02 -0.07
C PHE A 86 -1.03 9.52 0.68
N ILE A 87 -0.77 8.21 0.60
CA ILE A 87 0.38 7.59 1.27
C ILE A 87 1.64 7.83 0.44
N VAL A 88 2.63 8.47 1.05
CA VAL A 88 3.97 8.69 0.47
C VAL A 88 5.00 8.12 1.44
N ASP A 89 5.75 7.11 0.99
CA ASP A 89 6.78 6.47 1.79
C ASP A 89 7.94 7.42 2.06
N SER A 90 8.60 7.26 3.21
CA SER A 90 9.62 8.20 3.71
C SER A 90 10.94 8.21 2.92
N ASP A 91 11.12 7.24 2.04
CA ASP A 91 12.28 7.06 1.15
C ASP A 91 12.01 7.47 -0.30
N ASP A 92 10.79 7.94 -0.60
CA ASP A 92 10.32 8.34 -1.93
C ASP A 92 10.08 9.86 -1.99
N TYR A 93 9.70 10.38 -3.18
CA TYR A 93 9.36 11.80 -3.35
C TYR A 93 8.33 12.03 -4.46
N LEU A 94 7.70 13.21 -4.43
CA LEU A 94 6.67 13.61 -5.39
C LEU A 94 7.25 14.51 -6.49
N LEU A 95 6.65 14.47 -7.69
CA LEU A 95 6.87 15.48 -8.71
C LEU A 95 6.12 16.77 -8.35
N ASP A 96 6.60 17.91 -8.80
CA ASP A 96 6.15 19.24 -8.38
C ASP A 96 4.65 19.52 -8.61
N ASP A 97 4.00 18.80 -9.52
CA ASP A 97 2.59 18.93 -9.88
C ASP A 97 1.68 17.81 -9.30
N ALA A 98 2.25 16.95 -8.44
CA ALA A 98 1.52 15.77 -7.93
C ALA A 98 0.23 16.15 -7.20
N ILE A 99 0.27 17.11 -6.28
CA ILE A 99 -0.90 17.57 -5.52
C ILE A 99 -1.91 18.28 -6.42
N ALA A 100 -1.45 19.06 -7.39
CA ALA A 100 -2.32 19.72 -8.36
C ALA A 100 -3.07 18.68 -9.23
N LYS A 101 -2.38 17.67 -9.74
CA LYS A 101 -2.98 16.57 -10.51
C LYS A 101 -3.99 15.77 -9.69
N LEU A 102 -3.67 15.39 -8.46
CA LEU A 102 -4.62 14.69 -7.59
C LEU A 102 -5.89 15.51 -7.36
N SER A 103 -5.76 16.82 -7.14
CA SER A 103 -6.90 17.74 -6.97
C SER A 103 -7.74 17.85 -8.24
N GLU A 104 -7.11 17.95 -9.40
CA GLU A 104 -7.79 17.96 -10.71
C GLU A 104 -8.55 16.65 -10.96
N TRP A 105 -7.88 15.51 -10.74
CA TRP A 105 -8.41 14.19 -10.99
C TRP A 105 -9.62 13.85 -10.14
N VAL A 106 -9.62 14.23 -8.86
CA VAL A 106 -10.76 13.98 -7.97
C VAL A 106 -11.95 14.85 -8.37
N ASN A 107 -11.71 16.11 -8.78
CA ASN A 107 -12.77 16.99 -9.27
C ASN A 107 -13.37 16.52 -10.61
N GLY A 108 -12.68 15.71 -11.37
CA GLY A 108 -13.14 15.08 -12.62
C GLY A 108 -13.95 13.79 -12.41
N LEU A 109 -14.16 13.32 -11.17
CA LEU A 109 -15.01 12.18 -10.89
C LEU A 109 -16.49 12.60 -10.97
N ASP A 110 -17.30 11.68 -11.51
CA ASP A 110 -18.75 11.83 -11.61
C ASP A 110 -19.49 10.85 -10.66
N ASP A 111 -20.81 10.97 -10.58
CA ASP A 111 -21.63 10.12 -9.71
C ASP A 111 -21.96 8.74 -10.33
N SER A 112 -21.34 8.38 -11.47
CA SER A 112 -21.64 7.11 -12.16
C SER A 112 -21.14 5.88 -11.45
N LYS A 113 -20.19 6.03 -10.50
CA LYS A 113 -19.55 4.93 -9.79
C LYS A 113 -19.37 5.25 -8.29
N LYS A 114 -19.21 4.19 -7.53
CA LYS A 114 -18.81 4.29 -6.10
C LYS A 114 -17.29 4.45 -6.04
N TRP A 115 -16.82 5.67 -5.88
CA TRP A 115 -15.41 5.99 -5.90
C TRP A 115 -14.73 5.74 -4.55
N ALA A 116 -13.54 5.14 -4.60
CA ALA A 116 -12.60 5.08 -3.48
C ALA A 116 -11.57 6.23 -3.54
N GLY A 117 -11.36 6.83 -4.71
CA GLY A 117 -10.37 7.86 -4.95
C GLY A 117 -9.79 7.81 -6.35
N VAL A 118 -8.57 8.29 -6.50
CA VAL A 118 -7.82 8.35 -7.76
C VAL A 118 -6.41 7.78 -7.57
N SER A 119 -5.73 7.44 -8.66
CA SER A 119 -4.36 6.94 -8.60
C SER A 119 -3.55 7.44 -9.78
N GLY A 120 -2.33 7.91 -9.51
CA GLY A 120 -1.31 8.10 -10.53
C GLY A 120 -0.37 6.89 -10.63
N ALA A 121 0.60 6.99 -11.54
CA ALA A 121 1.69 6.03 -11.63
C ALA A 121 2.84 6.41 -10.69
N LYS A 122 3.54 5.38 -10.17
CA LYS A 122 4.89 5.54 -9.63
C LYS A 122 5.91 5.33 -10.74
N GLY A 123 7.04 6.01 -10.65
CA GLY A 123 8.15 5.89 -11.59
C GLY A 123 9.48 5.59 -10.89
N TYR A 124 10.40 4.95 -11.61
CA TYR A 124 11.84 4.95 -11.27
C TYR A 124 12.50 6.27 -11.67
N THR A 125 11.94 6.89 -12.70
CA THR A 125 12.27 8.24 -13.19
C THR A 125 10.97 8.90 -13.66
N THR A 126 11.05 10.14 -14.11
CA THR A 126 9.92 10.88 -14.71
C THR A 126 9.38 10.23 -16.00
N GLU A 127 10.11 9.30 -16.60
CA GLU A 127 9.76 8.64 -17.88
C GLU A 127 9.55 7.13 -17.74
N LYS A 128 10.09 6.50 -16.69
CA LYS A 128 10.08 5.05 -16.51
C LYS A 128 9.15 4.61 -15.40
N HIS A 129 8.01 4.02 -15.75
CA HIS A 129 7.01 3.53 -14.81
C HIS A 129 7.49 2.34 -13.96
N VAL A 130 6.97 2.27 -12.73
CA VAL A 130 7.01 1.07 -11.90
C VAL A 130 5.82 0.18 -12.30
N GLY A 131 6.11 -0.98 -12.89
CA GLY A 131 5.08 -1.89 -13.39
C GLY A 131 4.37 -1.39 -14.65
N GLY A 132 3.15 -1.92 -14.88
CA GLY A 132 2.37 -1.58 -16.07
C GLY A 132 1.47 -0.38 -15.87
N VAL A 133 1.03 0.24 -16.97
CA VAL A 133 0.01 1.29 -17.02
C VAL A 133 -0.98 1.03 -18.14
N TYR A 134 -2.15 1.65 -18.08
CA TYR A 134 -3.14 1.57 -19.15
C TYR A 134 -2.77 2.55 -20.28
N GLU A 135 -2.46 2.00 -21.47
CA GLU A 135 -1.90 2.77 -22.59
C GLU A 135 -2.97 3.36 -23.53
N HIS A 136 -4.22 2.85 -23.49
CA HIS A 136 -5.23 3.14 -24.53
C HIS A 136 -6.00 4.46 -24.30
N ALA A 137 -5.85 5.08 -23.11
CA ALA A 137 -6.45 6.37 -22.77
C ALA A 137 -5.64 7.05 -21.66
N PRO A 138 -5.90 8.33 -21.32
CA PRO A 138 -5.27 9.00 -20.18
C PRO A 138 -5.50 8.30 -18.85
N TYR A 139 -6.65 7.64 -18.69
CA TYR A 139 -7.02 6.89 -17.47
C TYR A 139 -7.93 5.70 -17.78
N VAL A 140 -8.12 4.86 -16.79
CA VAL A 140 -9.12 3.80 -16.77
C VAL A 140 -9.77 3.70 -15.38
N ASP A 141 -11.07 3.45 -15.36
CA ASP A 141 -11.83 3.21 -14.14
C ASP A 141 -11.89 1.71 -13.85
N ALA A 142 -11.23 1.29 -12.80
CA ALA A 142 -11.14 -0.12 -12.42
C ALA A 142 -11.14 -0.29 -10.90
N ARG A 143 -11.65 -1.42 -10.44
CA ARG A 143 -11.48 -1.84 -9.05
C ARG A 143 -10.09 -2.43 -8.85
N ASN A 144 -9.55 -2.35 -7.63
CA ASN A 144 -8.19 -2.87 -7.35
C ASN A 144 -8.03 -4.35 -7.75
N ASN A 145 -9.05 -5.17 -7.59
CA ASN A 145 -9.04 -6.58 -7.99
C ASN A 145 -9.16 -6.84 -9.51
N GLU A 146 -9.29 -5.80 -10.31
CA GLU A 146 -9.35 -5.85 -11.78
C GLU A 146 -8.06 -5.34 -12.46
N ARG A 147 -7.04 -4.96 -11.69
CA ARG A 147 -5.79 -4.38 -12.19
C ARG A 147 -5.12 -5.20 -13.30
N ASP A 148 -5.15 -6.54 -13.17
CA ASP A 148 -4.56 -7.44 -14.17
C ASP A 148 -5.21 -7.30 -15.57
N LYS A 149 -6.51 -6.93 -15.64
CA LYS A 149 -7.23 -6.76 -16.91
C LYS A 149 -6.78 -5.51 -17.68
N TYR A 150 -6.25 -4.53 -16.98
CA TYR A 150 -5.92 -3.21 -17.51
C TYR A 150 -4.41 -2.91 -17.48
N ASN A 151 -3.58 -3.94 -17.31
CA ASN A 151 -2.12 -3.79 -17.19
C ASN A 151 -1.68 -2.82 -16.08
N LEU A 152 -2.36 -2.83 -14.94
CA LEU A 152 -2.05 -1.95 -13.80
C LEU A 152 -1.16 -2.64 -12.75
N GLY A 153 -0.30 -3.55 -13.15
CA GLY A 153 0.64 -4.24 -12.26
C GLY A 153 1.67 -3.31 -11.62
N GLY A 154 2.30 -3.76 -10.53
CA GLY A 154 3.29 -2.98 -9.77
C GLY A 154 2.67 -1.96 -8.82
N ASP A 155 3.52 -1.25 -8.05
CA ASP A 155 3.08 -0.24 -7.10
C ASP A 155 2.53 1.00 -7.81
N LYS A 156 1.55 1.64 -7.22
CA LYS A 156 0.88 2.81 -7.76
C LYS A 156 0.81 3.92 -6.69
N ALA A 157 0.56 5.13 -7.14
CA ALA A 157 0.39 6.31 -6.30
C ALA A 157 -1.11 6.50 -6.00
N GLU A 158 -1.67 5.61 -5.15
CA GLU A 158 -3.08 5.63 -4.81
C GLU A 158 -3.39 6.69 -3.75
N ALA A 159 -4.35 7.57 -4.05
CA ALA A 159 -4.95 8.51 -3.10
C ALA A 159 -6.42 8.13 -2.89
N TYR A 160 -6.73 7.68 -1.69
CA TYR A 160 -8.08 7.24 -1.32
C TYR A 160 -8.86 8.36 -0.62
N PHE A 161 -10.17 8.40 -0.79
CA PHE A 161 -11.02 9.21 0.07
C PHE A 161 -10.83 8.81 1.53
N THR A 162 -10.55 9.79 2.37
CA THR A 162 -10.30 9.59 3.81
C THR A 162 -11.46 8.87 4.48
N ASP A 163 -12.70 9.24 4.15
CA ASP A 163 -13.91 8.62 4.70
C ASP A 163 -14.13 7.18 4.22
N VAL A 164 -13.55 6.80 3.09
CA VAL A 164 -13.52 5.40 2.67
C VAL A 164 -12.51 4.64 3.54
N LEU A 165 -11.28 5.13 3.69
CA LEU A 165 -10.27 4.45 4.51
C LEU A 165 -10.69 4.29 5.97
N LYS A 166 -11.39 5.27 6.56
CA LYS A 166 -11.95 5.15 7.92
C LYS A 166 -12.88 3.95 8.10
N LYS A 167 -13.53 3.48 7.03
CA LYS A 167 -14.42 2.28 7.06
C LYS A 167 -13.66 0.97 6.91
N TYR A 168 -12.41 1.00 6.46
CA TYR A 168 -11.57 -0.17 6.17
C TYR A 168 -10.22 -0.08 6.88
N PRO A 169 -10.17 -0.04 8.23
CA PRO A 169 -8.91 -0.02 8.95
C PRO A 169 -8.12 -1.31 8.69
N PHE A 170 -6.80 -1.19 8.70
CA PHE A 170 -5.93 -2.36 8.68
C PHE A 170 -6.16 -3.19 9.93
N PRO A 171 -6.31 -4.52 9.81
CA PRO A 171 -6.38 -5.39 10.98
C PRO A 171 -5.03 -5.40 11.72
N GLU A 172 -5.12 -5.46 13.04
CA GLU A 172 -3.97 -5.49 13.92
C GLU A 172 -3.95 -6.80 14.70
N PHE A 173 -2.80 -7.45 14.74
CA PHE A 173 -2.60 -8.70 15.46
C PHE A 173 -1.53 -8.49 16.54
N GLU A 174 -1.77 -9.03 17.74
CA GLU A 174 -0.83 -8.95 18.84
C GLU A 174 0.51 -9.62 18.47
N GLY A 175 1.63 -8.94 18.75
CA GLY A 175 2.97 -9.42 18.42
C GLY A 175 3.36 -9.36 16.94
N GLU A 176 2.47 -9.00 16.02
CA GLU A 176 2.77 -8.90 14.59
C GLU A 176 2.90 -7.42 14.15
N LYS A 177 3.89 -7.16 13.30
CA LYS A 177 4.23 -5.81 12.82
C LYS A 177 4.11 -5.64 11.30
N PHE A 178 3.55 -6.64 10.61
CA PHE A 178 3.41 -6.59 9.17
C PHE A 178 2.09 -7.18 8.67
N ILE A 179 1.40 -6.40 7.85
CA ILE A 179 0.34 -6.86 6.95
C ILE A 179 0.46 -6.09 5.63
N THR A 180 0.17 -6.75 4.51
CA THR A 180 0.22 -6.09 3.20
C THR A 180 -0.97 -5.15 2.99
N GLU A 181 -0.76 -4.00 2.38
CA GLU A 181 -1.80 -3.01 2.04
C GLU A 181 -2.89 -3.59 1.14
N GLU A 182 -2.55 -4.60 0.34
CA GLU A 182 -3.48 -5.30 -0.55
C GLU A 182 -4.74 -5.83 0.15
N VAL A 183 -4.68 -6.10 1.46
CA VAL A 183 -5.85 -6.56 2.23
C VAL A 183 -6.95 -5.52 2.29
N VAL A 184 -6.58 -4.26 2.48
CA VAL A 184 -7.51 -3.12 2.56
C VAL A 184 -7.98 -2.74 1.15
N TRP A 185 -7.05 -2.62 0.19
CA TRP A 185 -7.37 -2.27 -1.19
C TRP A 185 -8.34 -3.28 -1.84
N ASN A 186 -8.15 -4.56 -1.58
CA ASN A 186 -9.05 -5.61 -2.06
C ASN A 186 -10.38 -5.68 -1.31
N ALA A 187 -10.43 -5.35 -0.02
CA ALA A 187 -11.68 -5.24 0.72
C ALA A 187 -12.56 -4.09 0.16
N ILE A 188 -11.98 -2.93 -0.07
CA ILE A 188 -12.63 -1.78 -0.70
C ILE A 188 -13.16 -2.16 -2.10
N ALA A 189 -12.33 -2.82 -2.92
CA ALA A 189 -12.70 -3.28 -4.26
C ALA A 189 -13.85 -4.31 -4.26
N ARG A 190 -13.84 -5.26 -3.29
CA ARG A 190 -14.90 -6.25 -3.11
C ARG A 190 -16.25 -5.60 -2.84
N ASP A 191 -16.26 -4.50 -2.09
CA ASP A 191 -17.46 -3.76 -1.74
C ASP A 191 -17.90 -2.77 -2.83
N GLY A 192 -17.32 -2.93 -4.04
CA GLY A 192 -17.77 -2.29 -5.28
C GLY A 192 -17.15 -0.91 -5.55
N TYR A 193 -16.17 -0.48 -4.78
CA TYR A 193 -15.50 0.79 -5.01
C TYR A 193 -14.51 0.73 -6.17
N TYR A 194 -14.47 1.81 -6.96
CA TYR A 194 -13.56 2.03 -8.08
C TYR A 194 -12.48 3.05 -7.71
N LEU A 195 -11.34 2.93 -8.39
CA LEU A 195 -10.34 3.98 -8.52
C LEU A 195 -10.27 4.39 -9.99
N ARG A 196 -10.02 5.68 -10.26
CA ARG A 196 -9.61 6.15 -11.58
C ARG A 196 -8.09 6.15 -11.64
N TRP A 197 -7.54 5.33 -12.54
CA TRP A 197 -6.11 5.06 -12.68
C TRP A 197 -5.54 5.86 -13.83
N TYR A 198 -4.76 6.88 -13.51
CA TYR A 198 -4.04 7.70 -14.49
C TYR A 198 -2.66 7.10 -14.77
N LYS A 199 -2.16 7.29 -16.02
CA LYS A 199 -0.83 6.84 -16.41
C LYS A 199 0.29 7.81 -16.06
N ASP A 200 -0.05 9.04 -15.68
CA ASP A 200 0.92 10.08 -15.33
C ASP A 200 1.70 9.69 -14.10
N ILE A 201 3.05 9.79 -14.21
CA ILE A 201 3.94 9.64 -13.08
C ILE A 201 3.81 10.91 -12.22
N ILE A 202 3.51 10.73 -10.95
CA ILE A 202 3.43 11.81 -9.96
C ILE A 202 4.31 11.54 -8.73
N TYR A 203 4.94 10.37 -8.68
CA TYR A 203 5.61 9.83 -7.51
C TYR A 203 6.84 9.05 -7.97
N ILE A 204 8.01 9.31 -7.40
CA ILE A 204 9.26 8.62 -7.72
C ILE A 204 9.69 7.75 -6.56
N CYS A 205 9.98 6.46 -6.88
CA CYS A 205 10.44 5.46 -5.91
C CYS A 205 11.96 5.28 -5.99
N ASP A 206 12.60 5.33 -4.82
CA ASP A 206 13.98 4.88 -4.64
C ASP A 206 13.98 3.53 -3.89
N TYR A 207 14.20 2.42 -4.60
CA TYR A 207 14.26 1.10 -3.96
C TYR A 207 15.56 0.92 -3.18
N LEU A 208 15.52 1.21 -1.89
CA LEU A 208 16.66 1.09 -0.99
C LEU A 208 16.95 -0.36 -0.58
N GLU A 209 18.19 -0.63 -0.17
CA GLU A 209 18.61 -1.97 0.28
C GLU A 209 17.94 -2.38 1.59
N ASP A 210 17.64 -1.44 2.47
CA ASP A 210 16.96 -1.63 3.76
C ASP A 210 15.42 -1.47 3.69
N GLY A 211 14.84 -1.37 2.47
CA GLY A 211 13.40 -1.24 2.25
C GLY A 211 12.62 -2.50 2.61
N LEU A 212 11.36 -2.32 3.03
CA LEU A 212 10.43 -3.42 3.37
C LEU A 212 10.25 -4.43 2.24
N THR A 213 10.43 -4.04 0.99
CA THR A 213 10.29 -4.92 -0.18
C THR A 213 11.34 -6.02 -0.21
N LYS A 214 12.57 -5.76 0.29
CA LYS A 214 13.67 -6.74 0.29
C LYS A 214 13.63 -7.75 1.44
N SER A 215 12.82 -7.54 2.48
CA SER A 215 12.73 -8.46 3.63
C SER A 215 12.10 -9.84 3.32
N GLY A 216 11.58 -10.04 2.12
CA GLY A 216 11.23 -11.33 1.54
C GLY A 216 10.25 -12.18 2.38
N ASP A 217 10.52 -13.50 2.45
CA ASP A 217 9.67 -14.47 3.16
C ASP A 217 9.80 -14.40 4.68
N ALA A 218 10.91 -13.86 5.22
CA ALA A 218 11.15 -13.78 6.66
C ALA A 218 10.07 -12.97 7.38
N LYS A 219 9.65 -11.83 6.80
CA LYS A 219 8.57 -11.01 7.36
C LYS A 219 7.22 -11.73 7.39
N CYS A 220 6.94 -12.59 6.40
CA CYS A 220 5.71 -13.39 6.38
C CYS A 220 5.72 -14.45 7.48
N ILE A 221 6.86 -15.12 7.70
CA ILE A 221 7.02 -16.15 8.74
C ILE A 221 6.86 -15.54 10.14
N ALA A 222 7.35 -14.32 10.34
CA ALA A 222 7.22 -13.59 11.60
C ALA A 222 5.79 -13.05 11.84
N ASN A 223 4.92 -12.99 10.79
CA ASN A 223 3.59 -12.39 10.87
C ASN A 223 2.51 -13.32 10.27
N PRO A 224 2.33 -14.54 10.83
CA PRO A 224 1.49 -15.58 10.24
C PRO A 224 -0.01 -15.26 10.27
N GLN A 225 -0.51 -14.46 11.23
CA GLN A 225 -1.93 -14.05 11.30
C GLN A 225 -2.25 -13.03 10.21
N GLY A 226 -1.35 -12.07 9.99
CA GLY A 226 -1.46 -11.12 8.87
C GLY A 226 -1.47 -11.84 7.51
N VAL A 227 -0.61 -12.86 7.32
CA VAL A 227 -0.60 -13.67 6.11
C VAL A 227 -1.87 -14.53 5.98
N LEU A 228 -2.40 -15.08 7.06
CA LEU A 228 -3.69 -15.80 7.06
C LEU A 228 -4.84 -14.88 6.65
N TYR A 229 -4.89 -13.68 7.22
CA TYR A 229 -5.91 -12.70 6.88
C TYR A 229 -5.84 -12.32 5.40
N TRP A 230 -4.64 -12.00 4.90
CA TRP A 230 -4.41 -11.76 3.49
C TRP A 230 -4.88 -12.93 2.61
N ALA A 231 -4.51 -14.16 2.98
CA ALA A 231 -4.90 -15.34 2.21
C ALA A 231 -6.43 -15.50 2.12
N LYS A 232 -7.15 -15.27 3.24
CA LYS A 232 -8.62 -15.31 3.25
C LYS A 232 -9.23 -14.26 2.32
N ILE A 233 -8.76 -13.01 2.38
CA ILE A 233 -9.23 -11.93 1.49
C ILE A 233 -8.98 -12.31 0.02
N GLN A 234 -7.78 -12.78 -0.33
CA GLN A 234 -7.45 -13.19 -1.69
C GLN A 234 -8.35 -14.32 -2.21
N LEU A 235 -8.62 -15.33 -1.38
CA LEU A 235 -9.49 -16.46 -1.75
C LEU A 235 -10.94 -16.02 -1.96
N GLN A 236 -11.41 -14.99 -1.24
CA GLN A 236 -12.76 -14.41 -1.40
C GLN A 236 -12.84 -13.51 -2.65
N VAL A 237 -11.83 -12.68 -2.88
CA VAL A 237 -11.82 -11.69 -3.97
C VAL A 237 -11.60 -12.36 -5.33
N PHE A 238 -10.84 -13.46 -5.37
CA PHE A 238 -10.51 -14.18 -6.61
C PHE A 238 -11.04 -15.64 -6.62
N PRO A 239 -12.35 -15.87 -6.45
CA PRO A 239 -12.90 -17.22 -6.26
C PRO A 239 -12.70 -18.13 -7.48
N ARG A 240 -12.62 -17.56 -8.69
CA ARG A 240 -12.50 -18.31 -9.96
C ARG A 240 -11.07 -18.35 -10.52
N ASN A 241 -10.13 -17.57 -10.00
CA ASN A 241 -8.75 -17.54 -10.48
C ASN A 241 -7.92 -18.67 -9.83
N LYS A 242 -7.93 -19.86 -10.43
CA LYS A 242 -7.23 -21.05 -9.91
C LYS A 242 -5.73 -20.81 -9.68
N ARG A 243 -5.05 -20.13 -10.61
CA ARG A 243 -3.61 -19.86 -10.51
C ARG A 243 -3.31 -18.99 -9.28
N ARG A 244 -4.06 -17.90 -9.07
CA ARG A 244 -3.90 -17.01 -7.91
C ARG A 244 -4.22 -17.76 -6.62
N ARG A 245 -5.32 -18.52 -6.58
CA ARG A 245 -5.70 -19.34 -5.43
C ARG A 245 -4.60 -20.32 -5.01
N PHE A 246 -4.00 -21.01 -5.97
CA PHE A 246 -2.88 -21.94 -5.71
C PHE A 246 -1.66 -21.23 -5.15
N SER A 247 -1.31 -20.07 -5.69
CA SER A 247 -0.21 -19.24 -5.20
C SER A 247 -0.45 -18.79 -3.77
N VAL A 248 -1.66 -18.29 -3.47
CA VAL A 248 -2.08 -17.83 -2.12
C VAL A 248 -2.02 -18.96 -1.10
N ILE A 249 -2.61 -20.11 -1.42
CA ILE A 249 -2.61 -21.28 -0.52
C ILE A 249 -1.17 -21.75 -0.26
N ASN A 250 -0.34 -21.82 -1.31
CA ASN A 250 1.07 -22.21 -1.15
C ASN A 250 1.85 -21.18 -0.32
N LYS A 251 1.61 -19.88 -0.50
CA LYS A 251 2.28 -18.83 0.29
C LYS A 251 1.97 -18.99 1.77
N TYR A 252 0.69 -19.16 2.13
CA TYR A 252 0.31 -19.39 3.52
C TYR A 252 0.89 -20.71 4.06
N TYR A 253 0.82 -21.80 3.28
CA TYR A 253 1.42 -23.07 3.67
C TYR A 253 2.93 -22.93 3.98
N GLU A 254 3.70 -22.30 3.09
CA GLU A 254 5.14 -22.08 3.29
C GLU A 254 5.43 -21.24 4.54
N THR A 255 4.55 -20.28 4.86
CA THR A 255 4.66 -19.43 6.06
C THR A 255 4.55 -20.26 7.36
N VAL A 256 3.66 -21.24 7.41
CA VAL A 256 3.28 -21.91 8.67
C VAL A 256 3.61 -23.41 8.75
N LYS A 257 4.13 -24.02 7.69
CA LYS A 257 4.35 -25.48 7.58
C LYS A 257 5.20 -26.10 8.70
N ASN A 258 6.10 -25.31 9.30
CA ASN A 258 6.95 -25.78 10.39
C ASN A 258 6.21 -25.82 11.74
N ASN A 259 5.13 -25.05 11.88
CA ASN A 259 4.39 -24.86 13.14
C ASN A 259 2.96 -25.41 13.10
N LYS A 260 2.42 -25.68 11.89
CA LYS A 260 1.04 -26.13 11.69
C LYS A 260 0.96 -27.32 10.73
N ASN A 261 0.17 -28.32 11.10
CA ASN A 261 -0.13 -29.43 10.20
C ASN A 261 -1.24 -29.07 9.20
N ILE A 262 -1.39 -29.89 8.15
CA ILE A 262 -2.33 -29.62 7.04
C ILE A 262 -3.80 -29.59 7.50
N ASN A 263 -4.17 -30.23 8.62
CA ASN A 263 -5.53 -30.22 9.14
C ASN A 263 -5.89 -28.82 9.67
N VAL A 264 -4.95 -28.20 10.41
CA VAL A 264 -5.08 -26.84 10.93
C VAL A 264 -5.17 -25.85 9.77
N ILE A 265 -4.24 -25.93 8.81
CA ILE A 265 -4.20 -25.06 7.61
C ILE A 265 -5.51 -25.15 6.82
N SER A 266 -6.04 -26.38 6.64
CA SER A 266 -7.31 -26.63 5.96
C SER A 266 -8.49 -25.93 6.65
N LYS A 267 -8.56 -26.03 7.99
CA LYS A 267 -9.59 -25.37 8.79
C LYS A 267 -9.47 -23.84 8.72
N GLU A 268 -8.27 -23.31 8.85
CA GLU A 268 -8.01 -21.86 8.84
C GLU A 268 -8.36 -21.21 7.50
N LEU A 269 -7.96 -21.84 6.38
CA LEU A 269 -8.25 -21.34 5.04
C LEU A 269 -9.66 -21.65 4.52
N GLY A 270 -10.38 -22.57 5.18
CA GLY A 270 -11.69 -23.02 4.71
C GLY A 270 -11.62 -23.80 3.38
N VAL A 271 -10.52 -24.53 3.11
CA VAL A 271 -10.31 -25.32 1.90
C VAL A 271 -9.93 -26.76 2.24
N SER A 272 -10.30 -27.73 1.37
CA SER A 272 -10.01 -29.14 1.65
C SER A 272 -8.50 -29.44 1.63
N LYS A 273 -8.07 -30.42 2.43
CA LYS A 273 -6.68 -30.88 2.45
C LYS A 273 -6.17 -31.34 1.08
N PHE A 274 -7.07 -31.97 0.31
CA PHE A 274 -6.77 -32.41 -1.05
C PHE A 274 -6.45 -31.20 -1.96
N TYR A 275 -7.27 -30.15 -1.88
CA TYR A 275 -7.05 -28.92 -2.66
C TYR A 275 -5.76 -28.21 -2.27
N ILE A 276 -5.38 -28.21 -0.98
CA ILE A 276 -4.09 -27.67 -0.52
C ILE A 276 -2.92 -28.44 -1.14
N ARG A 277 -2.98 -29.79 -1.13
CA ARG A 277 -1.92 -30.62 -1.74
C ARG A 277 -1.77 -30.38 -3.22
N ILE A 278 -2.90 -30.23 -3.97
CA ILE A 278 -2.87 -29.87 -5.39
C ILE A 278 -2.23 -28.49 -5.58
N ALA A 279 -2.60 -27.49 -4.76
CA ALA A 279 -2.04 -26.14 -4.87
C ALA A 279 -0.52 -26.14 -4.67
N ILE A 280 -0.02 -26.84 -3.63
CA ILE A 280 1.42 -26.98 -3.36
C ILE A 280 2.14 -27.65 -4.53
N PHE A 281 1.59 -28.77 -5.04
CA PHE A 281 2.17 -29.51 -6.16
C PHE A 281 2.22 -28.67 -7.43
N ALA A 282 1.11 -28.01 -7.78
CA ALA A 282 1.02 -27.16 -8.98
C ALA A 282 2.01 -25.99 -8.95
N VAL A 283 2.19 -25.34 -7.79
CA VAL A 283 3.17 -24.25 -7.65
C VAL A 283 4.60 -24.76 -7.78
N LYS A 284 4.93 -25.91 -7.16
CA LYS A 284 6.25 -26.54 -7.28
C LYS A 284 6.57 -26.92 -8.72
N LEU A 285 5.62 -27.55 -9.42
CA LEU A 285 5.77 -27.92 -10.85
C LEU A 285 5.98 -26.68 -11.72
N GLY A 286 5.19 -25.62 -11.51
CA GLY A 286 5.34 -24.37 -12.25
C GLY A 286 6.67 -23.65 -12.02
N ARG A 287 7.32 -23.85 -10.87
CA ARG A 287 8.69 -23.35 -10.60
C ARG A 287 9.76 -24.17 -11.32
N LEU A 288 9.55 -25.48 -11.48
CA LEU A 288 10.48 -26.36 -12.21
C LEU A 288 10.48 -26.09 -13.72
N ILE A 289 9.32 -25.77 -14.30
CA ILE A 289 9.17 -25.49 -15.74
C ILE A 289 9.75 -24.11 -16.14
N ARG A 290 9.91 -23.18 -15.18
CA ARG A 290 10.44 -21.83 -15.43
C ARG A 290 11.94 -21.67 -15.21
N ARG A 291 12.61 -22.71 -14.70
CA ARG A 291 14.07 -22.85 -14.63
C ARG A 291 14.61 -23.54 -15.86
#